data_9902d4e504a20211c9d5e3b45eeb0602
#
_entry.id   9902d4e504a20211c9d5e3b45eeb0602
#
_cell.length_a   1.000
_cell.length_b   1.000
_cell.length_c   1.000
_cell.angle_alpha   90.00
_cell.angle_beta   90.00
_cell.angle_gamma   90.00
#
_symmetry.space_group_name_H-M   'P 1'
#
loop_
_entity.id
_entity.type
_entity.pdbx_description
1 polymer ?
#
loop_
_entity_poly.entity_id
_entity_poly.type
_entity_poly.pdbx_seq_one_letter_code
_entity_poly.pdbx_strand_id
1 'polypeptide(L)'
;MTETVSQAPNSDAPKTAQDLFRFLDDLGICHSTKSHPPVFTVSESESLRDEIPGGHTKNLFVKDKKDRFFVLTVEERASVDLKSVHKVIGASSRVSFGSPEKMLDYLGVIPGSVTVFGALNDTGNNVTFVLDEDLMSHEIINGHPLSNDATTSIGRNDLIRFLKATGHEPLVLKVTG
;
A
#
# COMPACT_ATOMS: atom_id res chain seq x y z
N MET A 1 -0.80 -33.94 6.74
CA MET A 1 -0.58 -33.35 6.85
C MET A 1 -0.46 -32.52 7.15
N THR A 2 -0.20 -32.08 7.18
CA THR A 2 -0.01 -31.36 7.40
C THR A 2 0.26 -30.41 7.68
N GLU A 3 0.40 -29.96 7.77
CA GLU A 3 0.63 -29.13 7.92
C GLU A 3 0.75 -28.20 8.14
N THR A 4 0.93 -28.00 8.17
CA THR A 4 1.09 -27.16 8.28
C THR A 4 1.17 -26.29 8.29
N VAL A 5 1.15 -26.23 8.11
CA VAL A 5 1.16 -25.29 8.17
C VAL A 5 1.05 -24.31 8.25
N SER A 6 0.75 -24.17 8.09
CA SER A 6 0.51 -23.13 8.31
C SER A 6 1.09 -22.27 9.10
N GLN A 7 1.66 -22.35 9.35
CA GLN A 7 2.29 -21.62 10.11
C GLN A 7 2.69 -20.32 9.81
N ALA A 8 3.55 -19.88 9.82
CA ALA A 8 3.77 -18.50 9.56
C ALA A 8 3.13 -18.12 8.23
N PRO A 9 2.22 -17.16 8.19
CA PRO A 9 1.57 -16.79 6.94
C PRO A 9 2.54 -16.36 5.88
N ASN A 10 3.67 -15.76 6.28
CA ASN A 10 4.64 -15.20 5.34
C ASN A 10 5.74 -16.18 4.98
N SER A 11 5.59 -17.46 5.31
CA SER A 11 6.54 -18.49 4.90
C SER A 11 6.34 -18.88 3.43
N ASP A 12 5.16 -18.61 2.88
CA ASP A 12 4.87 -18.89 1.48
C ASP A 12 5.42 -17.78 0.59
N ALA A 13 5.57 -18.08 -0.69
CA ALA A 13 5.98 -17.07 -1.65
C ALA A 13 5.01 -15.89 -1.63
N PRO A 14 5.52 -14.65 -1.72
CA PRO A 14 4.65 -13.49 -1.76
C PRO A 14 3.68 -13.55 -2.93
N LYS A 15 2.49 -13.01 -2.73
CA LYS A 15 1.51 -12.93 -3.80
C LYS A 15 1.96 -11.94 -4.87
N THR A 16 1.57 -12.24 -6.09
CA THR A 16 1.97 -11.48 -7.27
C THR A 16 0.84 -10.55 -7.73
N ALA A 17 1.14 -9.74 -8.75
CA ALA A 17 0.12 -8.91 -9.38
C ALA A 17 -1.06 -9.76 -9.88
N GLN A 18 -0.79 -10.94 -10.42
CA GLN A 18 -1.85 -11.83 -10.91
C GLN A 18 -2.75 -12.29 -9.77
N ASP A 19 -2.17 -12.59 -8.62
CA ASP A 19 -2.94 -12.95 -7.43
C ASP A 19 -3.82 -11.78 -6.99
N LEU A 20 -3.27 -10.55 -7.04
CA LEU A 20 -4.03 -9.35 -6.71
C LEU A 20 -5.22 -9.17 -7.66
N PHE A 21 -5.00 -9.30 -8.95
CA PHE A 21 -6.08 -9.12 -9.93
C PHE A 21 -7.18 -10.15 -9.72
N ARG A 22 -6.81 -11.38 -9.44
CA ARG A 22 -7.76 -12.45 -9.16
C ARG A 22 -8.57 -12.14 -7.89
N PHE A 23 -7.91 -11.65 -6.87
CA PHE A 23 -8.57 -11.27 -5.61
C PHE A 23 -9.58 -10.14 -5.83
N LEU A 24 -9.20 -9.12 -6.61
CA LEU A 24 -10.09 -8.01 -6.93
C LEU A 24 -11.29 -8.49 -7.77
N ASP A 25 -11.03 -9.35 -8.74
CA ASP A 25 -12.10 -9.90 -9.58
C ASP A 25 -13.09 -10.71 -8.74
N ASP A 26 -12.59 -11.50 -7.80
CA ASP A 26 -13.44 -12.30 -6.91
C ASP A 26 -14.34 -11.44 -6.03
N LEU A 27 -13.89 -10.22 -5.72
CA LEU A 27 -14.68 -9.25 -4.95
C LEU A 27 -15.65 -8.45 -5.83
N GLY A 28 -15.60 -8.64 -7.14
CA GLY A 28 -16.41 -7.86 -8.06
C GLY A 28 -15.95 -6.41 -8.19
N ILE A 29 -14.67 -6.15 -7.91
CA ILE A 29 -14.10 -4.81 -7.99
C ILE A 29 -13.57 -4.55 -9.38
N CYS A 30 -14.02 -3.45 -9.99
CA CYS A 30 -13.49 -3.01 -11.28
C CYS A 30 -12.10 -2.40 -11.09
N HIS A 31 -11.17 -2.80 -11.93
CA HIS A 31 -9.82 -2.27 -11.91
C HIS A 31 -9.24 -2.32 -13.31
N SER A 32 -8.23 -1.50 -13.56
CA SER A 32 -7.49 -1.54 -14.81
C SER A 32 -6.01 -1.35 -14.51
N THR A 33 -5.15 -1.97 -15.31
CA THR A 33 -3.71 -1.93 -15.07
C THR A 33 -2.99 -1.58 -16.35
N LYS A 34 -2.05 -0.65 -16.25
CA LYS A 34 -1.20 -0.25 -17.35
C LYS A 34 0.23 -0.64 -17.03
N SER A 35 0.86 -1.42 -17.91
CA SER A 35 2.27 -1.79 -17.79
C SER A 35 3.14 -0.64 -18.27
N HIS A 36 4.29 -0.48 -17.64
CA HIS A 36 5.27 0.56 -17.98
C HIS A 36 6.63 0.14 -17.43
N PRO A 37 7.72 0.78 -17.90
CA PRO A 37 9.03 0.50 -17.31
C PRO A 37 9.03 0.86 -15.82
N PRO A 38 9.88 0.20 -15.02
CA PRO A 38 9.97 0.54 -13.59
C PRO A 38 10.24 2.03 -13.38
N VAL A 39 9.55 2.61 -12.39
CA VAL A 39 9.63 4.04 -12.09
C VAL A 39 10.33 4.20 -10.74
N PHE A 40 11.43 4.91 -10.72
CA PHE A 40 12.22 5.14 -9.50
C PHE A 40 12.32 6.60 -9.11
N THR A 41 11.95 7.53 -9.98
CA THR A 41 12.06 8.98 -9.73
C THR A 41 10.74 9.68 -10.01
N VAL A 42 10.58 10.87 -9.43
CA VAL A 42 9.39 11.70 -9.66
C VAL A 42 9.30 12.12 -11.12
N SER A 43 10.43 12.45 -11.75
CA SER A 43 10.41 12.87 -13.15
C SER A 43 9.99 11.74 -14.08
N GLU A 44 10.33 10.48 -13.74
CA GLU A 44 9.87 9.34 -14.52
C GLU A 44 8.37 9.13 -14.37
N SER A 45 7.82 9.44 -13.20
CA SER A 45 6.39 9.24 -12.95
C SER A 45 5.51 10.35 -13.53
N GLU A 46 6.07 11.48 -13.92
CA GLU A 46 5.28 12.60 -14.46
C GLU A 46 4.51 12.23 -15.72
N SER A 47 5.14 11.50 -16.63
CA SER A 47 4.46 11.09 -17.85
C SER A 47 3.31 10.12 -17.56
N LEU A 48 3.44 9.32 -16.51
CA LEU A 48 2.37 8.41 -16.10
C LEU A 48 1.17 9.17 -15.54
N ARG A 49 1.42 10.25 -14.79
CA ARG A 49 0.34 11.07 -14.27
C ARG A 49 -0.49 11.69 -15.39
N ASP A 50 0.18 12.07 -16.47
CA ASP A 50 -0.50 12.65 -17.63
C ASP A 50 -1.30 11.62 -18.40
N GLU A 51 -0.87 10.36 -18.39
CA GLU A 51 -1.53 9.29 -19.15
C GLU A 51 -2.63 8.58 -18.40
N ILE A 52 -2.54 8.52 -17.06
CA ILE A 52 -3.47 7.76 -16.23
C ILE A 52 -4.20 8.73 -15.30
N PRO A 53 -5.51 8.91 -15.48
CA PRO A 53 -6.27 9.84 -14.64
C PRO A 53 -6.43 9.32 -13.22
N GLY A 54 -6.66 10.25 -12.29
CA GLY A 54 -6.89 9.93 -10.89
C GLY A 54 -5.73 10.34 -10.00
N GLY A 55 -5.83 10.00 -8.74
CA GLY A 55 -4.79 10.30 -7.76
C GLY A 55 -3.67 9.27 -7.82
N HIS A 56 -2.45 9.72 -8.06
CA HIS A 56 -1.28 8.86 -8.03
C HIS A 56 -0.70 8.85 -6.63
N THR A 57 -0.19 7.71 -6.19
CA THR A 57 0.18 7.50 -4.80
C THR A 57 1.67 7.25 -4.62
N LYS A 58 2.15 7.60 -3.43
CA LYS A 58 3.37 7.04 -2.89
C LYS A 58 3.02 6.46 -1.52
N ASN A 59 3.83 5.52 -1.09
CA ASN A 59 3.56 4.77 0.14
C ASN A 59 4.80 4.80 1.02
N LEU A 60 4.60 5.12 2.29
CA LEU A 60 5.67 5.16 3.28
C LEU A 60 5.45 4.01 4.26
N PHE A 61 6.40 3.11 4.34
CA PHE A 61 6.36 1.99 5.29
C PHE A 61 7.16 2.38 6.52
N VAL A 62 6.47 2.61 7.62
CA VAL A 62 7.08 3.17 8.84
C VAL A 62 6.68 2.35 10.05
N LYS A 63 7.46 2.51 11.13
CA LYS A 63 7.18 1.83 12.40
C LYS A 63 7.45 2.77 13.56
N ASP A 64 6.82 2.50 14.70
CA ASP A 64 7.15 3.18 15.95
C ASP A 64 8.11 2.31 16.79
N LYS A 65 8.50 2.79 17.96
CA LYS A 65 9.46 2.08 18.83
C LYS A 65 8.90 0.78 19.42
N LYS A 66 7.59 0.60 19.36
CA LYS A 66 6.95 -0.63 19.82
C LYS A 66 6.73 -1.63 18.69
N ASP A 67 7.38 -1.39 17.56
CA ASP A 67 7.28 -2.24 16.37
C ASP A 67 5.85 -2.38 15.86
N ARG A 68 5.07 -1.30 15.97
CA ARG A 68 3.80 -1.23 15.24
C ARG A 68 4.08 -0.60 13.89
N PHE A 69 3.65 -1.28 12.85
CA PHE A 69 3.97 -0.90 11.47
C PHE A 69 2.78 -0.25 10.80
N PHE A 70 3.07 0.72 9.94
CA PHE A 70 2.07 1.49 9.22
C PHE A 70 2.50 1.66 7.76
N VAL A 71 1.53 1.63 6.86
CA VAL A 71 1.73 2.11 5.49
C VAL A 71 0.91 3.39 5.35
N LEU A 72 1.58 4.48 5.03
CA LEU A 72 0.94 5.77 4.80
C LEU A 72 0.83 5.96 3.29
N THR A 73 -0.38 5.91 2.77
CA THR A 73 -0.64 6.08 1.34
C THR A 73 -1.13 7.50 1.10
N VAL A 74 -0.34 8.26 0.37
CA VAL A 74 -0.57 9.68 0.16
C VAL A 74 -0.42 10.02 -1.32
N GLU A 75 -0.82 11.22 -1.71
CA GLU A 75 -0.57 11.67 -3.08
C GLU A 75 0.93 11.76 -3.33
N GLU A 76 1.32 11.42 -4.53
CA GLU A 76 2.71 11.31 -4.93
C GLU A 76 3.52 12.58 -4.64
N ARG A 77 2.91 13.75 -4.79
CA ARG A 77 3.57 15.04 -4.58
C ARG A 77 3.40 15.60 -3.17
N ALA A 78 2.64 14.92 -2.34
CA ALA A 78 2.37 15.42 -0.98
C ALA A 78 3.57 15.21 -0.07
N SER A 79 3.62 16.01 0.98
CA SER A 79 4.66 15.89 2.00
C SER A 79 4.07 15.39 3.30
N VAL A 80 4.81 14.51 3.97
CA VAL A 80 4.44 13.98 5.28
C VAL A 80 5.50 14.43 6.28
N ASP A 81 5.06 15.09 7.36
CA ASP A 81 5.99 15.45 8.43
C ASP A 81 6.23 14.25 9.33
N LEU A 82 7.32 13.54 9.08
CA LEU A 82 7.65 12.32 9.83
C LEU A 82 7.96 12.58 11.29
N LYS A 83 8.20 13.84 11.67
CA LYS A 83 8.47 14.20 13.07
C LYS A 83 7.19 14.28 13.90
N SER A 84 6.05 14.50 13.27
CA SER A 84 4.80 14.72 13.99
C SER A 84 3.66 13.78 13.55
N VAL A 85 3.82 13.04 12.46
CA VAL A 85 2.75 12.19 11.93
C VAL A 85 2.30 11.13 12.94
N HIS A 86 3.19 10.71 13.83
CA HIS A 86 2.84 9.72 14.86
C HIS A 86 1.66 10.17 15.72
N LYS A 87 1.50 11.46 15.92
CA LYS A 87 0.38 12.00 16.71
C LYS A 87 -0.96 11.82 16.00
N VAL A 88 -0.93 11.84 14.69
CA VAL A 88 -2.16 11.69 13.87
C VAL A 88 -2.54 10.22 13.75
N ILE A 89 -1.56 9.35 13.53
CA ILE A 89 -1.84 7.93 13.28
C ILE A 89 -1.93 7.08 14.54
N GLY A 90 -1.71 7.67 15.71
CA GLY A 90 -1.81 6.94 16.97
C GLY A 90 -0.62 6.06 17.28
N ALA A 91 0.54 6.36 16.71
CA ALA A 91 1.76 5.62 17.01
C ALA A 91 2.29 6.01 18.40
N SER A 92 3.05 5.11 19.01
CA SER A 92 3.55 5.31 20.38
C SER A 92 4.74 6.27 20.45
N SER A 93 5.40 6.52 19.32
CA SER A 93 6.59 7.38 19.26
C SER A 93 6.74 7.91 17.84
N ARG A 94 7.70 8.79 17.63
CA ARG A 94 8.08 9.17 16.26
C ARG A 94 8.37 7.92 15.46
N VAL A 95 8.00 7.97 14.19
CA VAL A 95 8.18 6.83 13.31
C VAL A 95 9.51 6.88 12.59
N SER A 96 10.00 5.70 12.25
CA SER A 96 11.16 5.54 11.38
C SER A 96 10.77 4.59 10.26
N PHE A 97 11.54 4.54 9.19
CA PHE A 97 11.23 3.64 8.09
C PHE A 97 11.41 2.18 8.51
N GLY A 98 10.51 1.34 8.05
CA GLY A 98 10.63 -0.09 8.23
C GLY A 98 11.79 -0.64 7.40
N SER A 99 12.39 -1.74 7.84
CA SER A 99 13.50 -2.36 7.13
C SER A 99 13.03 -3.04 5.85
N PRO A 100 13.92 -3.22 4.86
CA PRO A 100 13.58 -4.03 3.69
C PRO A 100 13.15 -5.45 4.04
N GLU A 101 13.72 -6.01 5.10
CA GLU A 101 13.37 -7.35 5.59
C GLU A 101 11.90 -7.40 6.05
N LYS A 102 11.49 -6.45 6.87
CA LYS A 102 10.10 -6.37 7.33
C LYS A 102 9.13 -6.02 6.21
N MET A 103 9.59 -5.21 5.26
CA MET A 103 8.82 -4.90 4.08
C MET A 103 8.49 -6.16 3.29
N LEU A 104 9.48 -7.01 3.08
CA LEU A 104 9.26 -8.28 2.40
C LEU A 104 8.38 -9.20 3.24
N ASP A 105 8.63 -9.29 4.55
CA ASP A 105 7.87 -10.17 5.44
C ASP A 105 6.39 -9.80 5.49
N TYR A 106 6.07 -8.52 5.58
CA TYR A 106 4.68 -8.09 5.80
C TYR A 106 3.96 -7.71 4.52
N LEU A 107 4.66 -7.08 3.58
CA LEU A 107 4.02 -6.57 2.37
C LEU A 107 4.36 -7.39 1.13
N GLY A 108 5.36 -8.27 1.22
CA GLY A 108 5.75 -9.10 0.10
C GLY A 108 6.41 -8.34 -1.04
N VAL A 109 6.96 -7.17 -0.76
CA VAL A 109 7.57 -6.32 -1.78
C VAL A 109 8.96 -5.88 -1.34
N ILE A 110 9.74 -5.41 -2.31
CA ILE A 110 11.08 -4.87 -2.09
C ILE A 110 11.06 -3.34 -2.11
N PRO A 111 12.11 -2.67 -1.62
CA PRO A 111 12.19 -1.21 -1.72
C PRO A 111 11.98 -0.74 -3.17
N GLY A 112 11.21 0.32 -3.32
CA GLY A 112 10.80 0.83 -4.63
C GLY A 112 9.45 0.32 -5.10
N SER A 113 8.91 -0.71 -4.43
CA SER A 113 7.62 -1.29 -4.80
C SER A 113 6.60 -1.25 -3.66
N VAL A 114 6.83 -0.44 -2.62
CA VAL A 114 5.88 -0.32 -1.51
C VAL A 114 4.54 0.15 -2.02
N THR A 115 3.48 -0.51 -1.59
CA THR A 115 2.15 -0.25 -2.13
C THR A 115 1.07 -0.60 -1.10
N VAL A 116 -0.04 0.11 -1.18
CA VAL A 116 -1.23 -0.21 -0.39
C VAL A 116 -1.72 -1.62 -0.67
N PHE A 117 -1.51 -2.13 -1.87
CA PHE A 117 -1.91 -3.49 -2.24
C PHE A 117 -1.09 -4.57 -1.52
N GLY A 118 -0.02 -4.18 -0.84
CA GLY A 118 0.72 -5.09 0.03
C GLY A 118 -0.13 -5.67 1.15
N ALA A 119 -1.29 -5.08 1.43
CA ALA A 119 -2.24 -5.64 2.38
C ALA A 119 -2.61 -7.08 2.05
N LEU A 120 -2.58 -7.46 0.78
CA LEU A 120 -2.87 -8.83 0.35
C LEU A 120 -1.89 -9.83 0.96
N ASN A 121 -0.65 -9.40 1.20
CA ASN A 121 0.39 -10.24 1.79
C ASN A 121 0.41 -10.19 3.32
N ASP A 122 -0.22 -9.18 3.92
CA ASP A 122 -0.23 -9.03 5.38
C ASP A 122 -1.37 -9.81 6.01
N THR A 123 -1.31 -11.12 5.88
CA THR A 123 -2.37 -12.01 6.37
C THR A 123 -2.45 -12.07 7.89
N GLY A 124 -1.37 -11.68 8.59
CA GLY A 124 -1.35 -11.63 10.05
C GLY A 124 -1.83 -10.30 10.63
N ASN A 125 -2.26 -9.38 9.77
CA ASN A 125 -2.71 -8.05 10.19
C ASN A 125 -1.66 -7.32 11.04
N ASN A 126 -0.42 -7.33 10.56
CA ASN A 126 0.72 -6.71 11.25
C ASN A 126 0.87 -5.23 10.95
N VAL A 127 0.24 -4.76 9.88
CA VAL A 127 0.42 -3.40 9.37
C VAL A 127 -0.91 -2.66 9.40
N THR A 128 -0.87 -1.43 9.91
CA THR A 128 -2.02 -0.52 9.87
C THR A 128 -1.92 0.32 8.60
N PHE A 129 -2.99 0.33 7.81
CA PHE A 129 -3.02 1.08 6.56
C PHE A 129 -3.74 2.41 6.77
N VAL A 130 -3.05 3.51 6.44
CA VAL A 130 -3.55 4.87 6.58
C VAL A 130 -3.65 5.48 5.20
N LEU A 131 -4.84 5.93 4.84
CA LEU A 131 -5.10 6.61 3.57
C LEU A 131 -5.24 8.10 3.87
N ASP A 132 -4.43 8.92 3.19
CA ASP A 132 -4.49 10.35 3.42
C ASP A 132 -5.85 10.91 2.97
N GLU A 133 -6.40 11.79 3.76
CA GLU A 133 -7.71 12.37 3.51
C GLU A 133 -7.79 13.09 2.17
N ASP A 134 -6.72 13.82 1.81
CA ASP A 134 -6.69 14.53 0.52
C ASP A 134 -6.64 13.56 -0.64
N LEU A 135 -5.91 12.46 -0.50
CA LEU A 135 -5.87 11.42 -1.52
C LEU A 135 -7.26 10.88 -1.78
N MET A 136 -8.04 10.70 -0.73
CA MET A 136 -9.36 10.10 -0.83
C MET A 136 -10.41 11.05 -1.39
N SER A 137 -10.03 12.27 -1.77
CA SER A 137 -10.91 13.16 -2.53
C SER A 137 -10.98 12.75 -4.01
N HIS A 138 -10.03 11.97 -4.50
CA HIS A 138 -10.06 11.46 -5.87
C HIS A 138 -10.99 10.25 -5.97
N GLU A 139 -11.76 10.17 -7.04
CA GLU A 139 -12.61 8.99 -7.28
C GLU A 139 -11.80 7.76 -7.64
N ILE A 140 -10.69 7.96 -8.33
CA ILE A 140 -9.82 6.89 -8.80
C ILE A 140 -8.47 7.03 -8.12
N ILE A 141 -7.97 5.93 -7.59
CA ILE A 141 -6.68 5.84 -6.91
C ILE A 141 -5.78 4.91 -7.71
N ASN A 142 -4.53 5.32 -7.92
CA ASN A 142 -3.56 4.56 -8.70
C ASN A 142 -2.42 4.09 -7.80
N GLY A 143 -2.09 2.81 -7.89
CA GLY A 143 -1.00 2.25 -7.09
C GLY A 143 -0.33 1.09 -7.78
N HIS A 144 0.85 0.72 -7.28
CA HIS A 144 1.60 -0.41 -7.80
C HIS A 144 0.91 -1.73 -7.45
N PRO A 145 0.70 -2.62 -8.43
CA PRO A 145 0.10 -3.93 -8.13
C PRO A 145 1.17 -4.95 -7.69
N LEU A 146 1.81 -4.68 -6.57
CA LEU A 146 2.87 -5.51 -5.98
C LEU A 146 4.16 -5.55 -6.79
N SER A 147 4.30 -4.62 -7.73
CA SER A 147 5.51 -4.44 -8.54
C SER A 147 5.57 -2.98 -8.99
N ASN A 148 6.73 -2.52 -9.43
CA ASN A 148 6.88 -1.13 -9.86
C ASN A 148 6.89 -0.96 -11.39
N ASP A 149 6.49 -1.99 -12.13
CA ASP A 149 6.45 -1.96 -13.60
C ASP A 149 5.03 -1.91 -14.15
N ALA A 150 4.09 -1.52 -13.31
CA ALA A 150 2.69 -1.34 -13.69
C ALA A 150 2.00 -0.42 -12.70
N THR A 151 0.86 0.12 -13.12
CA THR A 151 0.00 0.93 -12.26
C THR A 151 -1.42 0.42 -12.38
N THR A 152 -2.04 0.16 -11.25
CA THR A 152 -3.43 -0.31 -11.18
C THR A 152 -4.31 0.83 -10.70
N SER A 153 -5.39 1.07 -11.44
CA SER A 153 -6.41 2.07 -11.12
C SER A 153 -7.61 1.37 -10.49
N ILE A 154 -8.09 1.91 -9.39
CA ILE A 154 -9.19 1.34 -8.62
C ILE A 154 -10.02 2.50 -8.04
N GLY A 155 -11.32 2.31 -7.88
CA GLY A 155 -12.14 3.32 -7.22
C GLY A 155 -11.79 3.45 -5.75
N ARG A 156 -11.89 4.67 -5.21
CA ARG A 156 -11.54 4.92 -3.80
C ARG A 156 -12.36 4.05 -2.84
N ASN A 157 -13.64 3.89 -3.10
CA ASN A 157 -14.49 3.06 -2.24
C ASN A 157 -14.13 1.58 -2.37
N ASP A 158 -13.72 1.17 -3.55
CA ASP A 158 -13.28 -0.19 -3.80
C ASP A 158 -11.93 -0.48 -3.15
N LEU A 159 -11.07 0.52 -3.04
CA LEU A 159 -9.82 0.39 -2.31
C LEU A 159 -10.11 0.10 -0.83
N ILE A 160 -11.08 0.80 -0.25
CA ILE A 160 -11.49 0.53 1.12
C ILE A 160 -12.05 -0.88 1.25
N ARG A 161 -12.90 -1.32 0.30
CA ARG A 161 -13.41 -2.69 0.27
C ARG A 161 -12.30 -3.71 0.21
N PHE A 162 -11.29 -3.45 -0.62
CA PHE A 162 -10.13 -4.33 -0.73
C PHE A 162 -9.42 -4.48 0.61
N LEU A 163 -9.14 -3.35 1.27
CA LEU A 163 -8.45 -3.38 2.56
C LEU A 163 -9.25 -4.14 3.61
N LYS A 164 -10.55 -3.93 3.67
CA LYS A 164 -11.41 -4.66 4.59
C LYS A 164 -11.44 -6.15 4.27
N ALA A 165 -11.44 -6.50 3.00
CA ALA A 165 -11.45 -7.91 2.57
C ALA A 165 -10.16 -8.63 2.95
N THR A 166 -9.04 -7.90 3.10
CA THR A 166 -7.78 -8.47 3.56
C THR A 166 -7.65 -8.49 5.08
N GLY A 167 -8.69 -8.06 5.80
CA GLY A 167 -8.69 -8.06 7.26
C GLY A 167 -8.18 -6.78 7.88
N HIS A 168 -8.02 -5.71 7.09
CA HIS A 168 -7.53 -4.43 7.59
C HIS A 168 -8.67 -3.41 7.65
N GLU A 169 -8.73 -2.66 8.74
CA GLU A 169 -9.66 -1.54 8.86
C GLU A 169 -8.86 -0.28 8.53
N PRO A 170 -9.01 0.28 7.33
CA PRO A 170 -8.19 1.43 6.95
C PRO A 170 -8.55 2.67 7.76
N LEU A 171 -7.53 3.45 8.07
CA LEU A 171 -7.72 4.76 8.72
C LEU A 171 -7.64 5.82 7.64
N VAL A 172 -8.63 6.70 7.57
CA VAL A 172 -8.60 7.84 6.66
C VAL A 172 -8.33 9.08 7.51
N LEU A 173 -7.11 9.61 7.39
CA LEU A 173 -6.63 10.68 8.25
C LEU A 173 -5.84 11.71 7.43
N LYS A 174 -5.82 12.94 7.90
CA LYS A 174 -5.01 13.99 7.28
C LYS A 174 -3.57 13.85 7.77
N VAL A 175 -2.72 13.23 6.96
CA VAL A 175 -1.30 13.00 7.31
C VAL A 175 -0.33 13.84 6.46
N THR A 176 -0.86 14.57 5.49
CA THR A 176 -0.06 15.48 4.65
C THR A 176 -0.32 16.91 5.09
N GLY A 177 0.66 17.78 4.87
CA GLY A 177 0.50 19.15 5.31
C GLY A 177 1.09 20.16 4.40
#